data_0d5c4f0c1fee521f3a750ea6c66fbab3
#
_entry.id   0d5c4f0c1fee521f3a750ea6c66fbab3
#
_cell.length_a   1.000
_cell.length_b   1.000
_cell.length_c   1.000
_cell.angle_alpha   90.00
_cell.angle_beta   90.00
_cell.angle_gamma   90.00
#
_symmetry.space_group_name_H-M   'P 1'
#
loop_
_entity.id
_entity.type
_entity.pdbx_description
1 polymer ?
#
loop_
_entity_poly.entity_id
_entity_poly.type
_entity_poly.pdbx_seq_one_letter_code
_entity_poly.pdbx_strand_id
1 'polypeptide(L)'
;MKRRDFNRLVLGAGVSPVLAKSSLAQMSAEELQTTPSKAVAPSIIIKNSPRTYNQVNVPRKYTAGRRRFTIYWTWSYPWEANRDVTELDNRFSTMTEVRRVGWPRYEKPEWSEREFLQGIAGTLELFHLSTVRFQNIVGEATGHPVVVYQRIDQAGQRLPLDDQVLGDTDTMMIFGLDHMITEQEASPAEIEAVRKFLTREGTCLMIGPHHDVGVSSDPAERQMEYAHHGDPLVPRQQRFGLYTRSLMKGLGVPVENRWGLRPARSPETNQIAPLTAMRDLDKRGWLTDVTTFNFHPHLPHYAVTTDDTKLVRVLARQPVDMTHPHPFTEAGNREFNTFLWMPPSGTRAGDILLADLTIFTTLFGGTDSLDRFWNNLATRT
;
A
#
# COMPACT_ATOMS: atom_id res chain seq x y z
N MET A 1 -32.93 11.85 -2.69
CA MET A 1 -32.56 10.91 -1.61
C MET A 1 -32.12 11.70 -0.38
N LYS A 2 -32.68 11.43 0.79
CA LYS A 2 -32.31 12.18 2.01
C LYS A 2 -30.94 11.70 2.50
N ARG A 3 -30.13 12.60 3.03
CA ARG A 3 -28.75 12.36 3.54
C ARG A 3 -28.62 11.13 4.47
N ARG A 4 -29.68 10.78 5.18
CA ARG A 4 -29.76 9.57 6.04
C ARG A 4 -29.73 8.26 5.24
N ASP A 5 -30.23 8.26 4.04
CA ASP A 5 -30.32 7.05 3.21
C ASP A 5 -28.99 6.76 2.51
N PHE A 6 -28.21 7.81 2.20
CA PHE A 6 -26.87 7.68 1.65
C PHE A 6 -25.87 7.03 2.64
N ASN A 7 -25.91 7.48 3.91
CA ASN A 7 -25.08 6.86 4.93
C ASN A 7 -25.46 5.39 5.21
N ARG A 8 -26.74 5.04 5.01
CA ARG A 8 -27.19 3.64 5.08
C ARG A 8 -26.75 2.82 3.88
N LEU A 9 -26.68 3.42 2.69
CA LEU A 9 -26.23 2.73 1.46
C LEU A 9 -24.73 2.45 1.48
N VAL A 10 -23.93 3.39 1.98
CA VAL A 10 -22.46 3.22 2.18
C VAL A 10 -22.18 2.22 3.31
N LEU A 11 -23.00 2.22 4.36
CA LEU A 11 -22.92 1.25 5.46
C LEU A 11 -23.52 -0.12 5.09
N GLY A 12 -24.45 -0.16 4.12
CA GLY A 12 -25.05 -1.39 3.61
C GLY A 12 -24.11 -2.24 2.76
N ALA A 13 -22.99 -1.70 2.32
CA ALA A 13 -21.93 -2.44 1.63
C ALA A 13 -21.05 -3.28 2.57
N GLY A 14 -21.53 -3.60 3.77
CA GLY A 14 -20.95 -4.61 4.64
C GLY A 14 -19.85 -4.13 5.62
N VAL A 15 -19.78 -2.84 5.88
CA VAL A 15 -18.99 -2.34 7.01
C VAL A 15 -19.86 -2.35 8.26
N SER A 16 -19.53 -3.20 9.23
CA SER A 16 -20.20 -3.24 10.53
C SER A 16 -20.20 -1.86 11.18
N PRO A 17 -21.29 -1.42 11.84
CA PRO A 17 -21.33 -0.15 12.58
C PRO A 17 -20.21 -0.01 13.64
N VAL A 18 -19.64 -1.13 14.07
CA VAL A 18 -18.48 -1.17 14.99
C VAL A 18 -17.20 -0.68 14.29
N LEU A 19 -17.02 -0.98 13.00
CA LEU A 19 -15.86 -0.52 12.23
C LEU A 19 -15.96 0.96 11.86
N ALA A 20 -17.17 1.47 11.62
CA ALA A 20 -17.38 2.89 11.36
C ALA A 20 -17.14 3.78 12.60
N LYS A 21 -17.20 3.19 13.81
CA LYS A 21 -16.86 3.90 15.04
C LYS A 21 -15.39 3.81 15.43
N SER A 22 -14.68 2.78 14.99
CA SER A 22 -13.23 2.62 15.21
C SER A 22 -12.37 3.25 14.10
N SER A 23 -12.99 3.64 12.96
CA SER A 23 -12.29 4.40 11.95
C SER A 23 -12.22 5.86 12.36
N LEU A 24 -11.38 6.62 11.91
CA LEU A 24 -11.14 8.06 11.85
C LEU A 24 -11.83 9.00 12.86
N ALA A 25 -13.12 8.79 13.21
CA ALA A 25 -13.86 9.68 14.11
C ALA A 25 -13.58 9.42 15.60
N GLN A 26 -12.87 8.36 15.93
CA GLN A 26 -12.53 7.97 17.30
C GLN A 26 -11.04 7.76 17.54
N MET A 27 -10.18 8.05 16.57
CA MET A 27 -8.78 8.30 16.94
C MET A 27 -8.77 9.55 17.79
N SER A 28 -8.69 9.37 19.11
CA SER A 28 -8.56 10.50 20.05
C SER A 28 -7.27 11.25 19.74
N ALA A 29 -7.22 12.53 20.06
CA ALA A 29 -5.97 13.29 20.02
C ALA A 29 -4.85 12.59 20.82
N GLU A 30 -5.20 11.74 21.77
CA GLU A 30 -4.30 10.88 22.55
C GLU A 30 -3.77 9.69 21.74
N GLU A 31 -4.56 9.05 20.88
CA GLU A 31 -4.09 8.01 19.97
C GLU A 31 -3.22 8.55 18.85
N LEU A 32 -3.46 9.81 18.44
CA LEU A 32 -2.60 10.56 17.54
C LEU A 32 -1.32 11.06 18.24
N GLN A 33 -1.36 11.20 19.56
CA GLN A 33 -0.23 11.49 20.42
C GLN A 33 0.34 10.22 21.04
N THR A 34 0.22 9.07 20.38
CA THR A 34 0.87 7.86 20.88
C THR A 34 2.33 8.21 21.14
N THR A 35 2.62 8.29 22.40
CA THR A 35 3.96 8.47 22.92
C THR A 35 4.84 7.48 22.16
N PRO A 36 5.85 7.92 21.43
CA PRO A 36 6.77 6.97 20.79
C PRO A 36 7.21 6.00 21.86
N SER A 37 7.16 4.71 21.55
CA SER A 37 7.71 3.70 22.45
C SER A 37 9.06 4.21 22.94
N LYS A 38 9.34 4.03 24.22
CA LYS A 38 10.62 4.48 24.85
C LYS A 38 11.86 3.96 24.13
N ALA A 39 11.70 2.98 23.24
CA ALA A 39 12.74 2.38 22.43
C ALA A 39 13.00 3.12 21.09
N VAL A 40 12.11 4.00 20.67
CA VAL A 40 12.21 4.67 19.36
C VAL A 40 12.64 6.12 19.58
N ALA A 41 13.82 6.46 19.09
CA ALA A 41 14.29 7.85 19.13
C ALA A 41 13.35 8.75 18.31
N PRO A 42 13.02 9.96 18.78
CA PRO A 42 12.19 10.88 18.03
C PRO A 42 12.83 11.19 16.67
N SER A 43 12.01 11.21 15.65
CA SER A 43 12.45 11.61 14.31
C SER A 43 12.77 13.09 14.31
N ILE A 44 13.97 13.46 13.87
CA ILE A 44 14.37 14.87 13.71
C ILE A 44 14.33 15.19 12.21
N ILE A 45 13.47 16.12 11.84
CA ILE A 45 13.44 16.66 10.48
C ILE A 45 14.45 17.80 10.40
N ILE A 46 15.43 17.67 9.51
CA ILE A 46 16.35 18.78 9.25
C ILE A 46 15.66 19.81 8.37
N LYS A 47 15.54 21.02 8.93
CA LYS A 47 15.17 22.19 8.14
C LYS A 47 16.40 22.64 7.34
N ASN A 48 16.24 23.07 6.11
CA ASN A 48 17.26 23.65 5.22
C ASN A 48 18.06 22.71 4.31
N SER A 49 17.65 21.47 4.13
CA SER A 49 18.10 20.62 3.04
C SER A 49 17.10 20.66 1.88
N PRO A 50 17.48 20.55 0.61
CA PRO A 50 16.55 20.32 -0.50
C PRO A 50 15.64 19.10 -0.29
N ARG A 51 15.98 18.23 0.65
CA ARG A 51 15.24 17.01 1.03
C ARG A 51 14.54 17.16 2.39
N THR A 52 14.36 18.36 2.90
CA THR A 52 13.98 18.66 4.29
C THR A 52 12.65 18.06 4.72
N TYR A 53 11.69 17.94 3.81
CA TYR A 53 10.37 17.41 4.12
C TYR A 53 10.32 15.89 4.24
N ASN A 54 11.35 15.21 3.74
CA ASN A 54 11.40 13.77 3.60
C ASN A 54 12.50 13.11 4.43
N GLN A 55 13.34 13.89 5.13
CA GLN A 55 14.47 13.30 5.83
C GLN A 55 14.29 13.29 7.32
N VAL A 56 14.31 12.10 7.88
CA VAL A 56 14.64 11.90 9.28
C VAL A 56 16.15 11.89 9.38
N ASN A 57 16.71 12.85 10.09
CA ASN A 57 18.15 13.04 10.12
C ASN A 57 18.80 12.45 11.38
N VAL A 58 18.37 11.31 11.78
CA VAL A 58 19.10 10.51 12.77
C VAL A 58 19.67 9.30 12.04
N PRO A 59 20.99 9.25 11.78
CA PRO A 59 21.61 8.09 11.20
C PRO A 59 21.32 6.86 12.06
N ARG A 60 20.68 5.86 11.49
CA ARG A 60 20.43 4.59 12.17
C ARG A 60 21.66 3.69 12.02
N LYS A 61 22.37 3.50 13.12
CA LYS A 61 23.55 2.61 13.10
C LYS A 61 23.11 1.18 12.81
N TYR A 62 23.80 0.53 11.88
CA TYR A 62 23.62 -0.89 11.66
C TYR A 62 23.88 -1.66 12.96
N THR A 63 22.96 -2.55 13.28
CA THR A 63 23.08 -3.47 14.42
C THR A 63 22.74 -4.87 13.89
N ALA A 64 23.63 -5.82 14.06
CA ALA A 64 23.44 -7.19 13.61
C ALA A 64 22.12 -7.77 14.14
N GLY A 65 21.31 -8.37 13.27
CA GLY A 65 20.01 -8.93 13.61
C GLY A 65 18.89 -7.91 13.82
N ARG A 66 19.15 -6.61 13.63
CA ARG A 66 18.14 -5.53 13.76
C ARG A 66 18.02 -4.77 12.46
N ARG A 67 16.95 -5.00 11.74
CA ARG A 67 16.70 -4.37 10.43
C ARG A 67 16.24 -2.92 10.54
N ARG A 68 16.73 -2.08 9.67
CA ARG A 68 16.30 -0.68 9.50
C ARG A 68 15.29 -0.62 8.37
N PHE A 69 14.05 -0.30 8.72
CA PHE A 69 12.93 -0.19 7.79
C PHE A 69 12.79 1.23 7.26
N THR A 70 12.51 1.36 5.98
CA THR A 70 12.19 2.63 5.32
C THR A 70 10.95 2.45 4.46
N ILE A 71 9.98 3.35 4.61
CA ILE A 71 8.82 3.49 3.74
C ILE A 71 9.11 4.58 2.71
N TYR A 72 8.82 4.28 1.45
CA TYR A 72 8.94 5.22 0.35
C TYR A 72 7.61 5.31 -0.39
N TRP A 73 6.95 6.46 -0.22
CA TRP A 73 5.65 6.72 -0.84
C TRP A 73 5.81 7.26 -2.25
N THR A 74 5.05 6.72 -3.19
CA THR A 74 4.84 7.33 -4.49
C THR A 74 3.40 7.81 -4.59
N TRP A 75 3.22 9.12 -4.75
CA TRP A 75 1.93 9.79 -4.73
C TRP A 75 1.68 10.57 -6.01
N SER A 76 0.41 10.78 -6.31
CA SER A 76 -0.02 11.72 -7.34
C SER A 76 -0.13 13.16 -6.84
N TYR A 77 0.06 13.40 -5.55
CA TYR A 77 -0.26 14.65 -4.85
C TYR A 77 0.20 15.93 -5.57
N PRO A 78 1.47 16.12 -5.97
CA PRO A 78 1.90 17.38 -6.58
C PRO A 78 1.21 17.66 -7.90
N TRP A 79 0.84 16.61 -8.61
CA TRP A 79 0.12 16.72 -9.87
C TRP A 79 -1.35 17.07 -9.64
N GLU A 80 -1.97 16.48 -8.62
CA GLU A 80 -3.34 16.79 -8.22
C GLU A 80 -3.47 18.24 -7.75
N ALA A 81 -2.53 18.74 -6.96
CA ALA A 81 -2.55 20.08 -6.41
C ALA A 81 -2.55 21.20 -7.46
N ASN A 82 -2.15 20.92 -8.68
CA ASN A 82 -2.07 21.88 -9.77
C ASN A 82 -3.13 21.66 -10.87
N ARG A 83 -4.21 20.94 -10.56
CA ARG A 83 -5.25 20.58 -11.53
C ARG A 83 -6.62 21.07 -11.11
N ASP A 84 -7.48 21.26 -12.10
CA ASP A 84 -8.89 21.54 -11.88
C ASP A 84 -9.57 20.36 -11.18
N VAL A 85 -10.50 20.68 -10.26
CA VAL A 85 -11.25 19.67 -9.48
C VAL A 85 -12.00 18.70 -10.40
N THR A 86 -12.55 19.18 -11.49
CA THR A 86 -13.29 18.33 -12.46
C THR A 86 -12.41 17.35 -13.18
N GLU A 87 -11.14 17.68 -13.41
CA GLU A 87 -10.17 16.75 -13.96
C GLU A 87 -9.78 15.67 -12.96
N LEU A 88 -9.64 16.03 -11.70
CA LEU A 88 -9.23 15.11 -10.63
C LEU A 88 -10.29 14.06 -10.35
N ASP A 89 -11.56 14.44 -10.38
CA ASP A 89 -12.68 13.55 -10.10
C ASP A 89 -12.73 12.33 -11.03
N ASN A 90 -12.12 12.44 -12.19
CA ASN A 90 -12.05 11.37 -13.19
C ASN A 90 -10.72 10.61 -13.21
N ARG A 91 -9.68 11.06 -12.51
CA ARG A 91 -8.30 10.58 -12.71
C ARG A 91 -7.64 10.02 -11.46
N PHE A 92 -8.02 10.52 -10.28
CA PHE A 92 -7.38 10.22 -9.00
C PHE A 92 -8.37 9.72 -7.98
N SER A 93 -9.14 8.74 -8.38
CA SER A 93 -10.29 8.27 -7.63
C SER A 93 -9.96 7.83 -6.22
N THR A 94 -8.85 7.13 -5.99
CA THR A 94 -8.51 6.67 -4.64
C THR A 94 -8.32 7.84 -3.68
N MET A 95 -7.59 8.88 -4.10
CA MET A 95 -7.44 10.08 -3.30
C MET A 95 -8.76 10.80 -3.10
N THR A 96 -9.56 10.89 -4.18
CA THR A 96 -10.88 11.50 -4.15
C THR A 96 -11.86 10.71 -3.29
N GLU A 97 -11.85 9.39 -3.36
CA GLU A 97 -12.68 8.50 -2.53
C GLU A 97 -12.38 8.67 -1.04
N VAL A 98 -11.12 8.54 -0.66
CA VAL A 98 -10.71 8.70 0.75
C VAL A 98 -11.08 10.09 1.26
N ARG A 99 -10.90 11.12 0.47
CA ARG A 99 -11.32 12.46 0.79
C ARG A 99 -12.84 12.57 0.98
N ARG A 100 -13.62 11.98 0.09
CA ARG A 100 -15.09 11.97 0.18
C ARG A 100 -15.57 11.25 1.43
N VAL A 101 -14.99 10.12 1.76
CA VAL A 101 -15.32 9.35 2.95
C VAL A 101 -14.88 10.07 4.22
N GLY A 102 -13.63 10.51 4.27
CA GLY A 102 -13.06 11.15 5.45
C GLY A 102 -13.51 12.61 5.65
N TRP A 103 -13.70 13.35 4.56
CA TRP A 103 -14.01 14.79 4.58
C TRP A 103 -15.13 15.13 3.60
N PRO A 104 -16.39 14.70 3.83
CA PRO A 104 -17.51 14.89 2.89
C PRO A 104 -17.79 16.35 2.54
N ARG A 105 -17.42 17.30 3.39
CA ARG A 105 -17.59 18.75 3.14
C ARG A 105 -16.78 19.25 1.95
N TYR A 106 -15.78 18.50 1.52
CA TYR A 106 -14.91 18.83 0.38
C TYR A 106 -15.40 18.27 -0.96
N GLU A 107 -16.59 17.71 -1.02
CA GLU A 107 -17.19 17.19 -2.25
C GLU A 107 -18.06 18.20 -2.98
N LYS A 108 -18.15 19.43 -2.48
CA LYS A 108 -19.01 20.45 -3.09
C LYS A 108 -18.31 21.04 -4.32
N PRO A 109 -19.05 21.22 -5.44
CA PRO A 109 -18.49 21.86 -6.64
C PRO A 109 -17.97 23.28 -6.43
N GLU A 110 -18.50 23.97 -5.42
CA GLU A 110 -18.16 25.35 -5.06
C GLU A 110 -16.90 25.46 -4.18
N TRP A 111 -16.11 24.40 -4.05
CA TRP A 111 -14.92 24.45 -3.24
C TRP A 111 -13.95 25.51 -3.75
N SER A 112 -13.42 26.24 -2.79
CA SER A 112 -12.24 27.05 -3.06
C SER A 112 -11.03 26.14 -3.25
N GLU A 113 -10.08 26.58 -4.06
CA GLU A 113 -8.79 25.90 -4.25
C GLU A 113 -8.12 25.57 -2.89
N ARG A 114 -8.21 26.48 -1.92
CA ARG A 114 -7.69 26.26 -0.58
C ARG A 114 -8.33 25.06 0.14
N GLU A 115 -9.65 24.92 0.08
CA GLU A 115 -10.34 23.80 0.72
C GLU A 115 -10.01 22.48 0.04
N PHE A 116 -9.86 22.49 -1.27
CA PHE A 116 -9.45 21.34 -2.05
C PHE A 116 -8.03 20.88 -1.65
N LEU A 117 -7.05 21.75 -1.64
CA LEU A 117 -5.68 21.44 -1.23
C LEU A 117 -5.61 20.94 0.21
N GLN A 118 -6.41 21.49 1.10
CA GLN A 118 -6.50 21.02 2.48
C GLN A 118 -7.06 19.58 2.54
N GLY A 119 -8.04 19.26 1.72
CA GLY A 119 -8.59 17.90 1.63
C GLY A 119 -7.57 16.87 1.17
N ILE A 120 -6.76 17.19 0.16
CA ILE A 120 -5.67 16.33 -0.32
C ILE A 120 -4.61 16.15 0.76
N ALA A 121 -4.16 17.22 1.39
CA ALA A 121 -3.18 17.16 2.48
C ALA A 121 -3.68 16.26 3.62
N GLY A 122 -4.95 16.41 4.01
CA GLY A 122 -5.57 15.55 5.02
C GLY A 122 -5.64 14.07 4.61
N THR A 123 -5.82 13.77 3.33
CA THR A 123 -5.78 12.40 2.83
C THR A 123 -4.39 11.78 2.97
N LEU A 124 -3.34 12.51 2.62
CA LEU A 124 -1.97 12.07 2.81
C LEU A 124 -1.64 11.83 4.28
N GLU A 125 -2.08 12.74 5.15
CA GLU A 125 -1.94 12.60 6.59
C GLU A 125 -2.64 11.34 7.10
N LEU A 126 -3.86 11.09 6.64
CA LEU A 126 -4.60 9.87 6.99
C LEU A 126 -3.83 8.61 6.65
N PHE A 127 -3.32 8.50 5.43
CA PHE A 127 -2.54 7.32 5.02
C PHE A 127 -1.27 7.20 5.86
N HIS A 128 -0.59 8.30 6.12
CA HIS A 128 0.59 8.30 6.99
C HIS A 128 0.23 7.81 8.41
N LEU A 129 -0.79 8.38 9.02
CA LEU A 129 -1.25 8.02 10.36
C LEU A 129 -1.71 6.57 10.44
N SER A 130 -2.34 6.05 9.39
CA SER A 130 -2.80 4.66 9.34
C SER A 130 -1.66 3.64 9.38
N THR A 131 -0.44 4.03 9.06
CA THR A 131 0.76 3.18 9.13
C THR A 131 1.51 3.30 10.47
N VAL A 132 1.09 4.19 11.38
CA VAL A 132 1.81 4.43 12.65
C VAL A 132 1.90 3.18 13.51
N ARG A 133 0.83 2.38 13.60
CA ARG A 133 0.85 1.12 14.35
C ARG A 133 1.89 0.15 13.79
N PHE A 134 1.95 -0.01 12.47
CA PHE A 134 3.00 -0.78 11.80
C PHE A 134 4.40 -0.25 12.15
N GLN A 135 4.59 1.07 12.04
CA GLN A 135 5.88 1.70 12.36
C GLN A 135 6.29 1.47 13.81
N ASN A 136 5.35 1.53 14.76
CA ASN A 136 5.61 1.28 16.17
C ASN A 136 6.02 -0.19 16.41
N ILE A 137 5.26 -1.17 15.90
CA ILE A 137 5.57 -2.58 16.05
C ILE A 137 6.97 -2.89 15.49
N VAL A 138 7.27 -2.40 14.29
CA VAL A 138 8.58 -2.61 13.67
C VAL A 138 9.68 -1.88 14.45
N GLY A 139 9.42 -0.65 14.89
CA GLY A 139 10.36 0.14 15.68
C GLY A 139 10.72 -0.52 17.00
N GLU A 140 9.73 -1.07 17.70
CA GLU A 140 9.92 -1.82 18.95
C GLU A 140 10.68 -3.12 18.72
N ALA A 141 10.29 -3.90 17.71
CA ALA A 141 10.92 -5.17 17.39
C ALA A 141 12.38 -5.01 16.95
N THR A 142 12.70 -3.96 16.19
CA THR A 142 14.03 -3.74 15.64
C THR A 142 14.91 -2.80 16.48
N GLY A 143 14.33 -1.98 17.36
CA GLY A 143 15.00 -0.91 18.07
C GLY A 143 15.42 0.26 17.18
N HIS A 144 14.88 0.35 15.96
CA HIS A 144 15.11 1.43 15.01
C HIS A 144 13.80 2.07 14.57
N PRO A 145 13.68 3.40 14.55
CA PRO A 145 12.51 4.06 14.00
C PRO A 145 12.37 3.74 12.51
N VAL A 146 11.14 3.58 12.05
CA VAL A 146 10.84 3.47 10.61
C VAL A 146 10.97 4.87 10.01
N VAL A 147 11.78 5.00 8.97
CA VAL A 147 11.93 6.25 8.23
C VAL A 147 10.90 6.30 7.11
N VAL A 148 10.29 7.47 6.89
CA VAL A 148 9.28 7.65 5.85
C VAL A 148 9.72 8.74 4.89
N TYR A 149 9.76 8.40 3.62
CA TYR A 149 10.04 9.33 2.52
C TYR A 149 8.85 9.41 1.56
N GLN A 150 8.70 10.56 0.94
CA GLN A 150 7.83 10.76 -0.21
C GLN A 150 8.70 11.00 -1.45
N ARG A 151 8.40 10.31 -2.55
CA ARG A 151 9.10 10.49 -3.83
C ARG A 151 9.01 11.93 -4.34
N ILE A 152 7.82 12.51 -4.22
CA ILE A 152 7.60 13.92 -4.51
C ILE A 152 6.92 14.51 -3.28
N ASP A 153 7.52 15.53 -2.71
CA ASP A 153 6.96 16.20 -1.54
C ASP A 153 5.88 17.23 -1.92
N GLN A 154 5.29 17.86 -0.91
CA GLN A 154 4.25 18.87 -1.10
C GLN A 154 4.73 20.11 -1.88
N ALA A 155 6.02 20.36 -1.92
CA ALA A 155 6.62 21.44 -2.68
C ALA A 155 7.00 21.02 -4.13
N GLY A 156 6.70 19.79 -4.53
CA GLY A 156 7.07 19.25 -5.83
C GLY A 156 8.54 18.82 -5.93
N GLN A 157 9.27 18.78 -4.81
CA GLN A 157 10.67 18.35 -4.80
C GLN A 157 10.75 16.83 -4.94
N ARG A 158 11.49 16.37 -5.94
CA ARG A 158 11.69 14.94 -6.18
C ARG A 158 12.86 14.41 -5.34
N LEU A 159 12.61 13.33 -4.60
CA LEU A 159 13.61 12.53 -3.91
C LEU A 159 13.79 11.21 -4.65
N PRO A 160 14.84 11.03 -5.45
CA PRO A 160 15.10 9.75 -6.11
C PRO A 160 15.56 8.69 -5.11
N LEU A 161 15.37 7.41 -5.46
CA LEU A 161 16.04 6.31 -4.75
C LEU A 161 17.51 6.27 -5.15
N ASP A 162 18.36 6.72 -4.27
CA ASP A 162 19.82 6.75 -4.46
C ASP A 162 20.55 6.06 -3.30
N ASP A 163 21.86 6.00 -3.41
CA ASP A 163 22.73 5.41 -2.36
C ASP A 163 22.54 6.09 -1.00
N GLN A 164 22.15 7.36 -0.95
CA GLN A 164 21.91 8.07 0.30
C GLN A 164 20.63 7.58 0.99
N VAL A 165 19.54 7.40 0.22
CA VAL A 165 18.28 6.87 0.74
C VAL A 165 18.42 5.39 1.12
N LEU A 166 19.14 4.60 0.30
CA LEU A 166 19.28 3.16 0.47
C LEU A 166 20.42 2.77 1.44
N GLY A 167 21.36 3.68 1.71
CA GLY A 167 22.52 3.40 2.56
C GLY A 167 22.17 3.13 4.03
N ASP A 168 21.14 3.79 4.53
CA ASP A 168 20.64 3.66 5.90
C ASP A 168 19.41 2.75 6.00
N THR A 169 19.30 1.75 5.11
CA THR A 169 18.11 0.90 4.99
C THR A 169 18.53 -0.55 4.80
N ASP A 170 17.80 -1.47 5.46
CA ASP A 170 17.93 -2.91 5.26
C ASP A 170 16.64 -3.48 4.64
N THR A 171 15.50 -2.90 4.96
CA THR A 171 14.21 -3.19 4.31
C THR A 171 13.63 -1.91 3.73
N MET A 172 13.59 -1.81 2.41
CA MET A 172 12.95 -0.72 1.67
C MET A 172 11.55 -1.16 1.26
N MET A 173 10.54 -0.39 1.67
CA MET A 173 9.14 -0.62 1.35
C MET A 173 8.64 0.49 0.42
N ILE A 174 8.28 0.14 -0.80
CA ILE A 174 7.81 1.11 -1.81
C ILE A 174 6.31 0.98 -1.97
N PHE A 175 5.58 2.01 -1.57
CA PHE A 175 4.13 2.07 -1.63
C PHE A 175 3.68 2.84 -2.88
N GLY A 176 3.18 2.10 -3.88
CA GLY A 176 2.85 2.59 -5.21
C GLY A 176 1.41 3.09 -5.33
N LEU A 177 1.18 4.35 -4.96
CA LEU A 177 -0.12 5.04 -5.11
C LEU A 177 -0.10 6.15 -6.17
N ASP A 178 0.99 6.29 -6.91
CA ASP A 178 1.03 7.21 -8.04
C ASP A 178 0.12 6.71 -9.16
N HIS A 179 -0.76 7.56 -9.66
CA HIS A 179 -1.55 7.22 -10.83
C HIS A 179 -0.68 7.27 -12.09
N MET A 180 -0.88 6.34 -13.03
CA MET A 180 -0.06 6.23 -14.24
C MET A 180 0.00 7.53 -15.07
N ILE A 181 -1.04 8.36 -15.01
CA ILE A 181 -1.09 9.65 -15.70
C ILE A 181 -0.04 10.66 -15.20
N THR A 182 0.53 10.44 -14.01
CA THR A 182 1.57 11.33 -13.47
C THR A 182 2.95 11.06 -14.06
N GLU A 183 3.07 10.01 -14.88
CA GLU A 183 4.28 9.64 -15.62
C GLU A 183 5.52 9.51 -14.71
N GLN A 184 5.31 9.05 -13.48
CA GLN A 184 6.40 8.82 -12.55
C GLN A 184 7.05 7.46 -12.86
N GLU A 185 8.11 7.45 -13.62
CA GLU A 185 8.89 6.24 -13.89
C GLU A 185 10.19 6.22 -13.08
N ALA A 186 10.66 5.00 -12.77
CA ALA A 186 11.98 4.79 -12.19
C ALA A 186 13.05 5.07 -13.25
N SER A 187 13.98 5.95 -12.93
CA SER A 187 15.11 6.24 -13.80
C SER A 187 16.12 5.06 -13.82
N PRO A 188 16.95 4.95 -14.86
CA PRO A 188 18.02 3.95 -14.89
C PRO A 188 18.95 4.03 -13.67
N ALA A 189 19.22 5.22 -13.15
CA ALA A 189 20.05 5.42 -11.97
C ALA A 189 19.38 4.87 -10.69
N GLU A 190 18.06 5.06 -10.53
CA GLU A 190 17.31 4.50 -9.41
C GLU A 190 17.26 2.97 -9.48
N ILE A 191 17.03 2.42 -10.68
CA ILE A 191 17.04 0.96 -10.90
C ILE A 191 18.40 0.37 -10.51
N GLU A 192 19.50 1.01 -10.91
CA GLU A 192 20.84 0.55 -10.58
C GLU A 192 21.17 0.68 -9.10
N ALA A 193 20.75 1.77 -8.45
CA ALA A 193 20.90 1.94 -7.01
C ALA A 193 20.15 0.84 -6.23
N VAL A 194 18.94 0.46 -6.67
CA VAL A 194 18.20 -0.63 -6.05
C VAL A 194 18.82 -1.99 -6.35
N ARG A 195 19.36 -2.23 -7.54
CA ARG A 195 20.15 -3.44 -7.82
C ARG A 195 21.35 -3.57 -6.87
N LYS A 196 22.13 -2.51 -6.74
CA LYS A 196 23.27 -2.44 -5.81
C LYS A 196 22.82 -2.66 -4.36
N PHE A 197 21.70 -2.06 -3.94
CA PHE A 197 21.12 -2.32 -2.62
C PHE A 197 20.87 -3.81 -2.41
N LEU A 198 20.29 -4.49 -3.38
CA LEU A 198 19.94 -5.91 -3.33
C LEU A 198 21.15 -6.86 -3.45
N THR A 199 22.37 -6.39 -3.74
CA THR A 199 23.59 -7.24 -3.65
C THR A 199 24.05 -7.45 -2.22
N ARG A 200 23.57 -6.65 -1.27
CA ARG A 200 23.94 -6.79 0.14
C ARG A 200 23.10 -7.89 0.79
N GLU A 201 23.75 -8.76 1.54
CA GLU A 201 23.06 -9.77 2.35
C GLU A 201 22.13 -9.12 3.40
N GLY A 202 21.03 -9.78 3.68
CA GLY A 202 20.06 -9.32 4.66
C GLY A 202 19.19 -8.13 4.21
N THR A 203 19.34 -7.66 2.97
CA THR A 203 18.44 -6.62 2.44
C THR A 203 17.13 -7.20 1.93
N CYS A 204 16.09 -6.38 1.96
CA CYS A 204 14.78 -6.72 1.43
C CYS A 204 14.16 -5.51 0.71
N LEU A 205 13.72 -5.72 -0.50
CA LEU A 205 12.84 -4.80 -1.21
C LEU A 205 11.42 -5.31 -1.10
N MET A 206 10.54 -4.56 -0.45
CA MET A 206 9.11 -4.81 -0.48
C MET A 206 8.48 -3.80 -1.43
N ILE A 207 7.81 -4.29 -2.46
CA ILE A 207 7.26 -3.47 -3.52
C ILE A 207 5.91 -4.02 -3.96
N GLY A 208 4.94 -3.15 -4.16
CA GLY A 208 3.63 -3.53 -4.65
C GLY A 208 2.88 -2.33 -5.18
N PRO A 209 2.68 -2.25 -6.51
CA PRO A 209 1.75 -1.28 -7.04
C PRO A 209 0.34 -1.60 -6.54
N HIS A 210 -0.43 -0.56 -6.22
CA HIS A 210 -1.83 -0.72 -5.91
C HIS A 210 -2.60 -1.21 -7.15
N HIS A 211 -3.82 -1.68 -7.00
CA HIS A 211 -4.58 -2.35 -8.06
C HIS A 211 -5.01 -1.43 -9.21
N ASP A 212 -5.40 -2.05 -10.32
CA ASP A 212 -6.09 -1.40 -11.43
C ASP A 212 -7.58 -1.77 -11.42
N VAL A 213 -8.44 -0.89 -11.94
CA VAL A 213 -9.88 -1.11 -12.17
C VAL A 213 -10.29 -0.49 -13.50
N GLY A 214 -11.15 -1.16 -14.25
CA GLY A 214 -11.70 -0.64 -15.50
C GLY A 214 -10.68 -0.58 -16.64
N VAL A 215 -9.72 -1.48 -16.67
CA VAL A 215 -8.59 -1.45 -17.61
C VAL A 215 -8.84 -2.26 -18.87
N SER A 216 -9.79 -3.19 -18.86
CA SER A 216 -10.11 -4.01 -20.04
C SER A 216 -10.50 -3.14 -21.24
N SER A 217 -10.06 -3.52 -22.42
CA SER A 217 -10.51 -2.92 -23.68
C SER A 217 -11.96 -3.28 -24.01
N ASP A 218 -12.46 -4.40 -23.49
CA ASP A 218 -13.84 -4.84 -23.63
C ASP A 218 -14.75 -4.06 -22.67
N PRO A 219 -15.81 -3.37 -23.17
CA PRO A 219 -16.73 -2.63 -22.33
C PRO A 219 -17.50 -3.48 -21.33
N ALA A 220 -17.83 -4.73 -21.67
CA ALA A 220 -18.55 -5.63 -20.78
C ALA A 220 -17.66 -6.10 -19.63
N GLU A 221 -16.40 -6.44 -19.90
CA GLU A 221 -15.44 -6.77 -18.86
C GLU A 221 -15.15 -5.57 -17.95
N ARG A 222 -14.97 -4.37 -18.51
CA ARG A 222 -14.85 -3.16 -17.69
C ARG A 222 -16.01 -2.96 -16.74
N GLN A 223 -17.23 -3.18 -17.21
CA GLN A 223 -18.41 -3.08 -16.36
C GLN A 223 -18.41 -4.14 -15.25
N MET A 224 -17.94 -5.35 -15.54
CA MET A 224 -17.75 -6.39 -14.51
C MET A 224 -16.68 -6.01 -13.50
N GLU A 225 -15.52 -5.48 -13.94
CA GLU A 225 -14.48 -4.98 -13.04
C GLU A 225 -15.05 -3.95 -12.06
N TYR A 226 -15.88 -3.01 -12.53
CA TYR A 226 -16.57 -2.02 -11.70
C TYR A 226 -17.49 -2.62 -10.67
N ALA A 227 -18.38 -3.50 -11.15
CA ALA A 227 -19.39 -4.13 -10.30
C ALA A 227 -18.71 -4.97 -9.21
N HIS A 228 -17.64 -5.68 -9.59
CA HIS A 228 -16.86 -6.49 -8.67
C HIS A 228 -16.11 -5.63 -7.64
N HIS A 229 -15.47 -4.54 -8.05
CA HIS A 229 -14.79 -3.62 -7.14
C HIS A 229 -15.75 -3.07 -6.08
N GLY A 230 -17.00 -2.79 -6.48
CA GLY A 230 -18.09 -2.49 -5.56
C GLY A 230 -18.06 -1.10 -4.97
N ASP A 231 -17.22 -0.22 -5.46
CA ASP A 231 -17.21 1.18 -5.08
C ASP A 231 -17.84 2.04 -6.20
N PRO A 232 -19.05 2.57 -5.98
CA PRO A 232 -19.73 3.39 -6.97
C PRO A 232 -19.08 4.77 -7.19
N LEU A 233 -18.15 5.15 -6.34
CA LEU A 233 -17.42 6.43 -6.40
C LEU A 233 -16.14 6.34 -7.20
N VAL A 234 -15.70 5.12 -7.51
CA VAL A 234 -14.50 4.89 -8.32
C VAL A 234 -14.77 5.40 -9.75
N PRO A 235 -13.95 6.28 -10.31
CA PRO A 235 -14.03 6.63 -11.72
C PRO A 235 -13.81 5.40 -12.60
N ARG A 236 -14.29 5.53 -13.82
CA ARG A 236 -14.35 4.45 -14.78
C ARG A 236 -13.00 3.82 -15.16
N GLN A 237 -11.89 4.36 -14.67
CA GLN A 237 -10.58 3.77 -14.86
C GLN A 237 -9.62 4.23 -13.77
N GLN A 238 -9.05 3.29 -13.05
CA GLN A 238 -7.93 3.51 -12.14
C GLN A 238 -6.73 2.71 -12.62
N ARG A 239 -5.57 3.32 -12.60
CA ARG A 239 -4.29 2.66 -12.90
C ARG A 239 -3.21 3.24 -12.00
N PHE A 240 -2.73 2.43 -11.08
CA PHE A 240 -1.78 2.85 -10.06
C PHE A 240 -0.38 2.26 -10.24
N GLY A 241 0.59 2.94 -9.60
CA GLY A 241 1.93 2.44 -9.39
C GLY A 241 2.80 2.40 -10.64
N LEU A 242 2.77 3.42 -11.49
CA LEU A 242 3.67 3.46 -12.66
C LEU A 242 5.13 3.41 -12.22
N TYR A 243 5.49 4.12 -11.15
CA TYR A 243 6.84 4.08 -10.60
C TYR A 243 7.23 2.66 -10.18
N THR A 244 6.40 2.02 -9.37
CA THR A 244 6.69 0.65 -8.90
C THR A 244 6.71 -0.36 -10.03
N ARG A 245 5.81 -0.25 -11.00
CA ARG A 245 5.79 -1.12 -12.19
C ARG A 245 7.06 -0.96 -13.03
N SER A 246 7.49 0.27 -13.28
CA SER A 246 8.71 0.56 -14.06
C SER A 246 9.96 0.06 -13.32
N LEU A 247 10.02 0.23 -11.99
CA LEU A 247 11.10 -0.30 -11.17
C LEU A 247 11.12 -1.84 -11.18
N MET A 248 9.97 -2.50 -10.99
CA MET A 248 9.86 -3.96 -11.08
C MET A 248 10.33 -4.48 -12.44
N LYS A 249 9.88 -3.85 -13.53
CA LYS A 249 10.33 -4.17 -14.89
C LYS A 249 11.84 -4.01 -15.03
N GLY A 250 12.39 -2.88 -14.55
CA GLY A 250 13.82 -2.61 -14.59
C GLY A 250 14.65 -3.61 -13.78
N LEU A 251 14.11 -4.16 -12.71
CA LEU A 251 14.75 -5.19 -11.89
C LEU A 251 14.57 -6.61 -12.45
N GLY A 252 13.78 -6.78 -13.50
CA GLY A 252 13.46 -8.10 -14.06
C GLY A 252 12.55 -8.95 -13.18
N VAL A 253 11.65 -8.31 -12.41
CA VAL A 253 10.64 -8.99 -11.60
C VAL A 253 9.54 -9.52 -12.52
N PRO A 254 9.36 -10.86 -12.66
CA PRO A 254 8.41 -11.44 -13.60
C PRO A 254 7.00 -11.54 -12.96
N VAL A 255 6.50 -10.41 -12.52
CA VAL A 255 5.17 -10.29 -11.90
C VAL A 255 4.50 -9.03 -12.41
N GLU A 256 3.26 -9.17 -12.81
CA GLU A 256 2.40 -8.06 -13.18
C GLU A 256 1.36 -7.83 -12.10
N ASN A 257 1.17 -6.59 -11.70
CA ASN A 257 0.01 -6.21 -10.94
C ASN A 257 -1.19 -6.14 -11.90
N ARG A 258 -2.30 -6.68 -11.44
CA ARG A 258 -3.57 -6.61 -12.16
C ARG A 258 -4.68 -6.15 -11.20
N TRP A 259 -5.87 -6.37 -11.58
CA TRP A 259 -7.15 -6.02 -10.96
C TRP A 259 -7.17 -5.94 -9.43
N GLY A 260 -8.01 -5.04 -8.93
CA GLY A 260 -8.47 -5.05 -7.54
C GLY A 260 -9.59 -6.06 -7.37
N LEU A 261 -9.31 -7.17 -6.69
CA LEU A 261 -10.26 -8.25 -6.48
C LEU A 261 -10.82 -8.23 -5.06
N ARG A 262 -12.13 -8.45 -4.94
CA ARG A 262 -12.80 -8.54 -3.64
C ARG A 262 -12.44 -9.84 -2.95
N PRO A 263 -11.96 -9.78 -1.71
CA PRO A 263 -11.82 -10.98 -0.89
C PRO A 263 -13.19 -11.63 -0.61
N ALA A 264 -13.23 -12.95 -0.66
CA ALA A 264 -14.39 -13.70 -0.19
C ALA A 264 -14.66 -13.43 1.28
N ARG A 265 -15.92 -13.57 1.67
CA ARG A 265 -16.35 -13.47 3.08
C ARG A 265 -16.98 -14.78 3.53
N SER A 266 -16.80 -15.12 4.80
CA SER A 266 -17.51 -16.22 5.43
C SER A 266 -19.02 -15.91 5.48
N PRO A 267 -19.88 -16.79 4.98
CA PRO A 267 -21.33 -16.59 5.06
C PRO A 267 -21.85 -16.47 6.49
N GLU A 268 -21.22 -17.15 7.43
CA GLU A 268 -21.65 -17.20 8.83
C GLU A 268 -21.28 -15.95 9.61
N THR A 269 -20.07 -15.42 9.38
CA THR A 269 -19.53 -14.34 10.21
C THR A 269 -19.41 -13.02 9.45
N ASN A 270 -19.58 -13.03 8.14
CA ASN A 270 -19.30 -11.90 7.23
C ASN A 270 -17.86 -11.34 7.34
N GLN A 271 -16.96 -12.10 7.95
CA GLN A 271 -15.55 -11.75 8.01
C GLN A 271 -14.82 -12.17 6.72
N ILE A 272 -13.71 -11.54 6.42
CA ILE A 272 -12.85 -11.94 5.30
C ILE A 272 -12.42 -13.40 5.50
N ALA A 273 -12.54 -14.19 4.44
CA ALA A 273 -12.11 -15.58 4.43
C ALA A 273 -10.59 -15.68 4.70
N PRO A 274 -10.16 -16.70 5.45
CA PRO A 274 -8.75 -16.89 5.72
C PRO A 274 -7.90 -17.00 4.44
N LEU A 275 -6.64 -16.58 4.55
CA LEU A 275 -5.64 -16.75 3.50
C LEU A 275 -5.31 -18.24 3.29
N THR A 276 -5.11 -18.64 2.05
CA THR A 276 -4.40 -19.87 1.71
C THR A 276 -2.89 -19.60 1.77
N ALA A 277 -2.30 -19.86 2.94
CA ALA A 277 -0.88 -19.63 3.19
C ALA A 277 -0.05 -20.86 2.80
N MET A 278 0.92 -20.68 1.89
CA MET A 278 1.86 -21.72 1.45
C MET A 278 3.04 -21.81 2.43
N ARG A 279 2.79 -22.33 3.62
CA ARG A 279 3.77 -22.36 4.73
C ARG A 279 5.04 -23.12 4.38
N ASP A 280 4.97 -24.14 3.54
CA ASP A 280 6.13 -24.89 3.07
C ASP A 280 7.07 -24.07 2.19
N LEU A 281 6.56 -23.04 1.53
CA LEU A 281 7.32 -22.09 0.72
C LEU A 281 7.84 -20.91 1.52
N ASP A 282 7.19 -20.57 2.63
CA ASP A 282 7.57 -19.48 3.54
C ASP A 282 8.72 -19.91 4.46
N LYS A 283 9.90 -20.05 3.89
CA LYS A 283 11.10 -20.49 4.65
C LYS A 283 11.57 -19.47 5.69
N ARG A 284 11.10 -18.23 5.60
CA ARG A 284 11.40 -17.17 6.58
C ARG A 284 10.38 -17.15 7.73
N GLY A 285 9.20 -17.75 7.55
CA GLY A 285 8.15 -17.78 8.55
C GLY A 285 7.37 -16.46 8.70
N TRP A 286 7.34 -15.62 7.68
CA TRP A 286 6.60 -14.35 7.70
C TRP A 286 5.09 -14.53 7.94
N LEU A 287 4.53 -15.66 7.47
CA LEU A 287 3.12 -16.00 7.64
C LEU A 287 2.81 -16.88 8.85
N THR A 288 3.76 -17.05 9.79
CA THR A 288 3.51 -17.78 11.02
C THR A 288 2.40 -17.10 11.83
N ASP A 289 1.34 -17.84 12.13
CA ASP A 289 0.15 -17.39 12.86
C ASP A 289 -0.63 -16.24 12.20
N VAL A 290 -0.34 -15.96 10.92
CA VAL A 290 -1.11 -15.03 10.09
C VAL A 290 -2.25 -15.79 9.42
N THR A 291 -3.48 -15.33 9.65
CA THR A 291 -4.71 -15.96 9.13
C THR A 291 -5.39 -15.11 8.08
N THR A 292 -5.34 -13.80 8.24
CA THR A 292 -5.92 -12.83 7.31
C THR A 292 -4.98 -11.64 7.20
N PHE A 293 -5.06 -10.92 6.09
CA PHE A 293 -4.59 -9.55 6.04
C PHE A 293 -5.67 -8.61 6.59
N ASN A 294 -5.73 -7.37 6.19
CA ASN A 294 -6.81 -6.48 6.64
C ASN A 294 -8.14 -6.76 5.90
N PHE A 295 -9.19 -6.09 6.34
CA PHE A 295 -10.53 -6.18 5.74
C PHE A 295 -10.73 -5.22 4.56
N HIS A 296 -9.66 -4.90 3.85
CA HIS A 296 -9.74 -4.07 2.66
C HIS A 296 -10.76 -4.67 1.67
N PRO A 297 -11.67 -3.85 1.11
CA PRO A 297 -12.72 -4.37 0.24
C PRO A 297 -12.19 -4.95 -1.07
N HIS A 298 -10.98 -4.63 -1.46
CA HIS A 298 -10.31 -5.16 -2.64
C HIS A 298 -8.80 -5.17 -2.43
N LEU A 299 -8.12 -6.14 -3.01
CA LEU A 299 -6.66 -6.28 -2.99
C LEU A 299 -6.16 -6.54 -4.40
N PRO A 300 -4.95 -6.12 -4.75
CA PRO A 300 -4.39 -6.41 -6.06
C PRO A 300 -4.10 -7.90 -6.26
N HIS A 301 -4.32 -8.37 -7.48
CA HIS A 301 -3.82 -9.64 -7.94
C HIS A 301 -2.42 -9.48 -8.54
N TYR A 302 -1.44 -10.16 -7.98
CA TYR A 302 -0.09 -10.22 -8.53
C TYR A 302 0.05 -11.46 -9.43
N ALA A 303 -0.04 -11.25 -10.76
CA ALA A 303 0.06 -12.31 -11.75
C ALA A 303 1.54 -12.66 -12.02
N VAL A 304 1.93 -13.89 -11.74
CA VAL A 304 3.26 -14.40 -12.08
C VAL A 304 3.33 -14.65 -13.58
N THR A 305 4.35 -14.10 -14.25
CA THR A 305 4.55 -14.17 -15.71
C THR A 305 5.68 -15.12 -16.12
N THR A 306 6.12 -15.98 -15.21
CA THR A 306 7.14 -17.00 -15.46
C THR A 306 6.66 -18.36 -14.97
N ASP A 307 7.11 -19.42 -15.64
CA ASP A 307 6.88 -20.80 -15.20
C ASP A 307 7.93 -21.29 -14.18
N ASP A 308 8.97 -20.49 -13.93
CA ASP A 308 9.99 -20.83 -12.94
C ASP A 308 9.52 -20.56 -11.51
N THR A 309 8.96 -21.59 -10.89
CA THR A 309 8.47 -21.57 -9.51
C THR A 309 9.57 -21.37 -8.45
N LYS A 310 10.85 -21.52 -8.83
CA LYS A 310 11.99 -21.24 -7.93
C LYS A 310 12.28 -19.74 -7.89
N LEU A 311 12.01 -19.04 -8.98
CA LEU A 311 12.26 -17.61 -9.09
C LEU A 311 11.22 -16.79 -8.32
N VAL A 312 9.94 -17.16 -8.42
CA VAL A 312 8.84 -16.51 -7.73
C VAL A 312 8.02 -17.52 -6.96
N ARG A 313 7.87 -17.31 -5.67
CA ARG A 313 7.05 -18.12 -4.77
C ARG A 313 5.81 -17.36 -4.34
N VAL A 314 4.64 -17.88 -4.62
CA VAL A 314 3.38 -17.36 -4.08
C VAL A 314 3.27 -17.85 -2.65
N LEU A 315 3.37 -16.96 -1.67
CA LEU A 315 3.32 -17.31 -0.25
C LEU A 315 1.91 -17.26 0.32
N ALA A 316 1.07 -16.35 -0.20
CA ALA A 316 -0.33 -16.28 0.21
C ALA A 316 -1.24 -15.99 -0.98
N ARG A 317 -2.39 -16.68 -0.98
CA ARG A 317 -3.53 -16.39 -1.84
C ARG A 317 -4.73 -16.00 -1.00
N GLN A 318 -5.58 -15.16 -1.56
CA GLN A 318 -6.84 -14.77 -0.96
C GLN A 318 -7.99 -15.38 -1.76
N PRO A 319 -8.92 -16.11 -1.13
CA PRO A 319 -10.16 -16.50 -1.80
C PRO A 319 -10.90 -15.28 -2.33
N VAL A 320 -11.38 -15.37 -3.58
CA VAL A 320 -12.09 -14.29 -4.27
C VAL A 320 -13.59 -14.38 -4.04
N ASP A 321 -14.25 -13.22 -3.93
CA ASP A 321 -15.71 -13.15 -3.87
C ASP A 321 -16.35 -13.60 -5.19
N MET A 322 -17.01 -14.74 -5.16
CA MET A 322 -17.69 -15.35 -6.31
C MET A 322 -19.11 -14.81 -6.53
N THR A 323 -19.62 -13.99 -5.62
CA THR A 323 -20.98 -13.43 -5.74
C THR A 323 -21.04 -12.22 -6.67
N HIS A 324 -19.90 -11.63 -6.98
CA HIS A 324 -19.75 -10.51 -7.89
C HIS A 324 -18.88 -10.95 -9.07
N PRO A 325 -19.45 -11.12 -10.28
CA PRO A 325 -18.70 -11.54 -11.46
C PRO A 325 -17.54 -10.60 -11.79
N HIS A 326 -16.45 -11.21 -12.26
CA HIS A 326 -15.26 -10.52 -12.73
C HIS A 326 -14.61 -11.37 -13.84
N PRO A 327 -13.94 -10.80 -14.85
CA PRO A 327 -13.25 -11.60 -15.87
C PRO A 327 -12.32 -12.67 -15.28
N PHE A 328 -11.69 -12.37 -14.14
CA PHE A 328 -10.86 -13.32 -13.40
C PHE A 328 -11.65 -14.52 -12.86
N THR A 329 -12.84 -14.30 -12.30
CA THR A 329 -13.71 -15.37 -11.77
C THR A 329 -14.41 -16.14 -12.86
N GLU A 330 -14.79 -15.49 -13.97
CA GLU A 330 -15.36 -16.13 -15.15
C GLU A 330 -14.36 -17.08 -15.82
N ALA A 331 -13.07 -16.79 -15.74
CA ALA A 331 -12.01 -17.69 -16.16
C ALA A 331 -11.79 -18.88 -15.21
N GLY A 332 -12.64 -19.06 -14.20
CA GLY A 332 -12.62 -20.21 -13.27
C GLY A 332 -11.70 -20.04 -12.06
N ASN A 333 -11.08 -18.89 -11.87
CA ASN A 333 -10.20 -18.65 -10.73
C ASN A 333 -11.01 -18.45 -9.44
N ARG A 334 -10.54 -19.04 -8.34
CA ARG A 334 -11.17 -19.02 -7.02
C ARG A 334 -10.34 -18.28 -5.97
N GLU A 335 -9.08 -18.09 -6.23
CA GLU A 335 -8.11 -17.44 -5.35
C GLU A 335 -7.19 -16.56 -6.17
N PHE A 336 -6.70 -15.48 -5.58
CA PHE A 336 -5.75 -14.57 -6.20
C PHE A 336 -4.51 -14.34 -5.33
N ASN A 337 -3.38 -14.09 -5.97
CA ASN A 337 -2.09 -13.95 -5.31
C ASN A 337 -1.98 -12.59 -4.64
N THR A 338 -1.68 -12.56 -3.33
CA THR A 338 -1.61 -11.33 -2.52
C THR A 338 -0.25 -11.08 -1.89
N PHE A 339 0.55 -12.14 -1.68
CA PHE A 339 1.88 -12.02 -1.10
C PHE A 339 2.84 -12.99 -1.78
N LEU A 340 3.89 -12.46 -2.40
CA LEU A 340 4.85 -13.24 -3.17
C LEU A 340 6.27 -12.94 -2.70
N TRP A 341 7.16 -13.88 -2.95
CA TRP A 341 8.57 -13.80 -2.61
C TRP A 341 9.46 -14.24 -3.76
N MET A 342 10.44 -13.42 -4.07
CA MET A 342 11.58 -13.77 -4.88
C MET A 342 12.79 -13.96 -3.97
N PRO A 343 13.21 -15.20 -3.67
CA PRO A 343 14.37 -15.46 -2.82
C PRO A 343 15.67 -14.98 -3.49
N PRO A 344 16.75 -14.81 -2.74
CA PRO A 344 18.08 -14.53 -3.29
C PRO A 344 18.43 -15.46 -4.46
N SER A 345 19.01 -14.90 -5.52
CA SER A 345 19.35 -15.65 -6.73
C SER A 345 20.44 -14.94 -7.53
N GLY A 346 21.40 -15.69 -8.06
CA GLY A 346 22.51 -15.11 -8.82
C GLY A 346 23.31 -14.10 -8.03
N THR A 347 23.44 -12.89 -8.54
CA THR A 347 24.16 -11.78 -7.87
C THR A 347 23.28 -11.04 -6.86
N ARG A 348 21.98 -11.33 -6.81
CA ARG A 348 21.06 -10.72 -5.86
C ARG A 348 21.04 -11.52 -4.56
N ALA A 349 21.65 -10.96 -3.51
CA ALA A 349 21.71 -11.53 -2.15
C ALA A 349 20.49 -11.12 -1.30
N GLY A 350 19.78 -10.05 -1.68
CA GLY A 350 18.57 -9.57 -1.00
C GLY A 350 17.31 -10.26 -1.47
N ASP A 351 16.29 -10.20 -0.64
CA ASP A 351 14.94 -10.68 -0.92
C ASP A 351 14.12 -9.61 -1.68
N ILE A 352 13.18 -10.03 -2.55
CA ILE A 352 12.12 -9.15 -3.05
C ILE A 352 10.78 -9.73 -2.61
N LEU A 353 9.98 -8.91 -1.94
CA LEU A 353 8.62 -9.23 -1.53
C LEU A 353 7.63 -8.37 -2.30
N LEU A 354 6.54 -8.99 -2.76
CA LEU A 354 5.46 -8.28 -3.43
C LEU A 354 4.23 -8.31 -2.53
N ALA A 355 3.79 -7.13 -2.14
CA ALA A 355 2.65 -6.92 -1.28
C ALA A 355 2.07 -5.53 -1.48
N ASP A 356 0.76 -5.39 -1.34
CA ASP A 356 0.10 -4.09 -1.40
C ASP A 356 0.32 -3.28 -0.10
N LEU A 357 0.38 -1.97 -0.26
CA LEU A 357 0.55 -1.06 0.87
C LEU A 357 -0.58 -1.14 1.89
N THR A 358 -1.80 -1.47 1.45
CA THR A 358 -2.98 -1.48 2.33
C THR A 358 -2.88 -2.49 3.46
N ILE A 359 -2.08 -3.56 3.31
CA ILE A 359 -1.83 -4.51 4.40
C ILE A 359 -0.85 -3.99 5.46
N PHE A 360 -0.34 -2.77 5.33
CA PHE A 360 0.49 -2.08 6.31
C PHE A 360 -0.24 -0.91 6.99
N THR A 361 -1.57 -0.88 6.85
CA THR A 361 -2.41 0.18 7.41
C THR A 361 -3.47 -0.38 8.35
N THR A 362 -3.97 0.45 9.26
CA THR A 362 -5.08 0.12 10.17
C THR A 362 -6.44 0.55 9.65
N LEU A 363 -6.50 1.12 8.45
CA LEU A 363 -7.72 1.72 7.89
C LEU A 363 -8.91 0.75 7.80
N PHE A 364 -8.63 -0.53 7.58
CA PHE A 364 -9.67 -1.52 7.26
C PHE A 364 -9.85 -2.58 8.35
N GLY A 365 -9.25 -2.41 9.51
CA GLY A 365 -9.33 -3.40 10.60
C GLY A 365 -8.53 -4.69 10.35
N GLY A 366 -8.87 -5.78 11.04
CA GLY A 366 -8.13 -7.05 10.93
C GLY A 366 -6.74 -7.03 11.58
N THR A 367 -6.52 -6.10 12.50
CA THR A 367 -5.19 -5.76 13.03
C THR A 367 -4.51 -6.88 13.82
N ASP A 368 -5.27 -7.79 14.46
CA ASP A 368 -4.66 -8.86 15.26
C ASP A 368 -3.76 -9.80 14.44
N SER A 369 -4.19 -10.14 13.23
CA SER A 369 -3.41 -10.93 12.30
C SER A 369 -2.30 -10.11 11.64
N LEU A 370 -2.56 -8.83 11.35
CA LEU A 370 -1.57 -7.91 10.79
C LEU A 370 -0.44 -7.61 11.77
N ASP A 371 -0.72 -7.43 13.04
CA ASP A 371 0.32 -7.23 14.07
C ASP A 371 1.31 -8.40 14.10
N ARG A 372 0.80 -9.63 14.00
CA ARG A 372 1.67 -10.81 13.87
C ARG A 372 2.51 -10.78 12.59
N PHE A 373 1.88 -10.45 11.46
CA PHE A 373 2.56 -10.33 10.18
C PHE A 373 3.67 -9.27 10.23
N TRP A 374 3.38 -8.10 10.75
CA TRP A 374 4.35 -7.00 10.86
C TRP A 374 5.51 -7.33 11.80
N ASN A 375 5.20 -7.97 12.94
CA ASN A 375 6.24 -8.44 13.84
C ASN A 375 7.11 -9.54 13.21
N ASN A 376 6.49 -10.47 12.47
CA ASN A 376 7.24 -11.50 11.74
C ASN A 376 8.17 -10.89 10.70
N LEU A 377 7.70 -9.88 9.93
CA LEU A 377 8.56 -9.16 8.98
C LEU A 377 9.75 -8.47 9.64
N ALA A 378 9.54 -7.94 10.84
CA ALA A 378 10.58 -7.25 11.59
C ALA A 378 11.63 -8.18 12.20
N THR A 379 11.22 -9.39 12.62
CA THR A 379 12.04 -10.28 13.46
C THR A 379 12.55 -11.52 12.73
N ARG A 380 11.91 -11.93 11.63
CA ARG A 380 12.28 -13.14 10.87
C ARG A 380 12.97 -12.76 9.56
N THR A 381 14.23 -13.12 9.45
CA THR A 381 15.11 -12.75 8.33
C THR A 381 15.56 -13.96 7.53
#